data_de564e56cb17f2a32faae68725987eb3
#
_entry.id   de564e56cb17f2a32faae68725987eb3
#
_cell.length_a   1.000
_cell.length_b   1.000
_cell.length_c   1.000
_cell.angle_alpha   90.00
_cell.angle_beta   90.00
_cell.angle_gamma   90.00
#
_symmetry.space_group_name_H-M   'P 1'
#
loop_
_entity.id
_entity.type
_entity.pdbx_description
1 polymer ?
#
loop_
_entity_poly.entity_id
_entity_poly.type
_entity_poly.pdbx_seq_one_letter_code
_entity_poly.pdbx_strand_id
1 'polypeptide(L)'
;MIVTFDRHPASLVRPESAPRLLTDQTQKIELLADTGVDAVALIRFDDAQAAESPDDFVRRVLVNSLGVRAVVVGEDFHFGRGRAGNVELLRELGKVHDFVVVPHELVTGDAPAGAAVEPRTVISSTAIRRAIAEGDIARANEWLGRSYELRGIVADGDKRGRTIGFPTANVEVPTAMCVPGDGVYAAWYVRDSGPRAGAMYPAAVNIGRRPTFYDDQPVSLVEAHIIDNGPADHQPLDLYGESARLRFVARLRGEQKFDGIDALKAQLDVDIAAARRALS
;
A
#
# COMPACT_ATOMS: atom_id res chain seq x y z
N MET A 1 1.96 -7.69 -21.72
CA MET A 1 3.15 -7.58 -20.81
C MET A 1 3.16 -6.21 -20.15
N ILE A 2 3.56 -6.13 -18.88
CA ILE A 2 3.77 -4.87 -18.14
C ILE A 2 5.27 -4.66 -17.90
N VAL A 3 5.74 -3.42 -18.07
CA VAL A 3 7.11 -3.00 -17.74
C VAL A 3 7.06 -2.16 -16.46
N THR A 4 7.84 -2.52 -15.45
CA THR A 4 7.91 -1.78 -14.17
C THR A 4 9.32 -1.84 -13.58
N PHE A 5 9.58 -0.99 -12.56
CA PHE A 5 10.86 -0.98 -11.85
C PHE A 5 10.79 -1.79 -10.55
N ASP A 6 11.94 -2.33 -10.11
CA ASP A 6 12.09 -3.04 -8.84
C ASP A 6 11.85 -2.14 -7.62
N ARG A 7 12.08 -0.84 -7.76
CA ARG A 7 11.88 0.18 -6.73
C ARG A 7 11.27 1.46 -7.29
N HIS A 8 10.81 2.34 -6.42
CA HIS A 8 10.35 3.66 -6.87
C HIS A 8 11.56 4.52 -7.28
N PRO A 9 11.60 5.10 -8.49
CA PRO A 9 12.74 5.90 -8.95
C PRO A 9 13.17 7.00 -7.98
N ALA A 10 12.23 7.67 -7.30
CA ALA A 10 12.54 8.70 -6.33
C ALA A 10 13.32 8.18 -5.11
N SER A 11 13.23 6.89 -4.75
CA SER A 11 14.00 6.33 -3.63
C SER A 11 15.51 6.32 -3.87
N LEU A 12 15.93 6.39 -5.14
CA LEU A 12 17.34 6.52 -5.52
C LEU A 12 17.71 7.99 -5.78
N VAL A 13 16.88 8.69 -6.59
CA VAL A 13 17.22 10.03 -7.09
C VAL A 13 17.00 11.13 -6.05
N ARG A 14 16.02 10.96 -5.16
CA ARG A 14 15.65 11.92 -4.10
C ARG A 14 15.13 11.17 -2.87
N PRO A 15 15.99 10.42 -2.14
CA PRO A 15 15.56 9.51 -1.07
C PRO A 15 14.79 10.21 0.05
N GLU A 16 15.18 11.44 0.41
CA GLU A 16 14.52 12.21 1.48
C GLU A 16 13.08 12.65 1.15
N SER A 17 12.77 12.80 -0.14
CA SER A 17 11.43 13.17 -0.64
C SER A 17 10.73 12.04 -1.37
N ALA A 18 11.24 10.82 -1.27
CA ALA A 18 10.62 9.66 -1.90
C ALA A 18 9.24 9.39 -1.30
N PRO A 19 8.20 9.20 -2.13
CA PRO A 19 6.88 8.90 -1.61
C PRO A 19 6.85 7.52 -0.98
N ARG A 20 6.06 7.36 0.09
CA ARG A 20 5.80 6.04 0.70
C ARG A 20 5.20 5.09 -0.32
N LEU A 21 5.53 3.81 -0.21
CA LEU A 21 5.08 2.78 -1.15
C LEU A 21 3.64 2.36 -0.86
N LEU A 22 2.83 2.20 -1.89
CA LEU A 22 1.48 1.64 -1.79
C LEU A 22 1.50 0.10 -1.76
N THR A 23 2.55 -0.50 -2.31
CA THR A 23 2.79 -1.94 -2.34
C THR A 23 4.29 -2.20 -2.17
N ASP A 24 4.65 -3.27 -1.49
CA ASP A 24 6.00 -3.82 -1.62
C ASP A 24 6.21 -4.45 -3.01
N GLN A 25 7.43 -4.92 -3.29
CA GLN A 25 7.75 -5.48 -4.61
C GLN A 25 6.98 -6.78 -4.89
N THR A 26 6.89 -7.68 -3.91
CA THR A 26 6.21 -8.97 -4.06
C THR A 26 4.72 -8.74 -4.29
N GLN A 27 4.09 -7.93 -3.44
CA GLN A 27 2.69 -7.55 -3.57
C GLN A 27 2.40 -6.87 -4.92
N LYS A 28 3.30 -6.01 -5.40
CA LYS A 28 3.15 -5.37 -6.72
C LYS A 28 3.11 -6.41 -7.84
N ILE A 29 4.03 -7.39 -7.81
CA ILE A 29 4.08 -8.44 -8.84
C ILE A 29 2.82 -9.32 -8.78
N GLU A 30 2.36 -9.71 -7.56
CA GLU A 30 1.12 -10.46 -7.38
C GLU A 30 -0.07 -9.71 -7.99
N LEU A 31 -0.24 -8.42 -7.65
CA LEU A 31 -1.34 -7.60 -8.17
C LEU A 31 -1.28 -7.38 -9.69
N LEU A 32 -0.08 -7.29 -10.27
CA LEU A 32 0.09 -7.21 -11.71
C LEU A 32 -0.27 -8.53 -12.40
N ALA A 33 0.09 -9.67 -11.79
CA ALA A 33 -0.30 -11.00 -12.31
C ALA A 33 -1.82 -11.18 -12.30
N ASP A 34 -2.51 -10.71 -11.26
CA ASP A 34 -3.98 -10.77 -11.13
C ASP A 34 -4.71 -9.99 -12.24
N THR A 35 -4.03 -9.08 -12.95
CA THR A 35 -4.63 -8.39 -14.11
C THR A 35 -4.72 -9.27 -15.38
N GLY A 36 -4.20 -10.49 -15.33
CA GLY A 36 -4.21 -11.42 -16.46
C GLY A 36 -3.17 -11.12 -17.55
N VAL A 37 -2.15 -10.33 -17.25
CA VAL A 37 -1.05 -10.08 -18.19
C VAL A 37 -0.14 -11.31 -18.32
N ASP A 38 0.34 -11.60 -19.54
CA ASP A 38 1.18 -12.78 -19.80
C ASP A 38 2.56 -12.69 -19.18
N ALA A 39 3.10 -11.48 -18.95
CA ALA A 39 4.42 -11.28 -18.39
C ALA A 39 4.59 -9.91 -17.71
N VAL A 40 5.48 -9.85 -16.73
CA VAL A 40 5.94 -8.62 -16.10
C VAL A 40 7.45 -8.51 -16.30
N ALA A 41 7.92 -7.46 -16.99
CA ALA A 41 9.33 -7.12 -17.10
C ALA A 41 9.71 -6.21 -15.93
N LEU A 42 10.46 -6.76 -14.97
CA LEU A 42 10.97 -6.03 -13.82
C LEU A 42 12.36 -5.48 -14.13
N ILE A 43 12.46 -4.15 -14.30
CA ILE A 43 13.71 -3.48 -14.59
C ILE A 43 14.34 -3.03 -13.28
N ARG A 44 15.62 -3.34 -13.11
CA ARG A 44 16.40 -2.82 -11.99
C ARG A 44 16.62 -1.32 -12.17
N PHE A 45 16.22 -0.52 -11.18
CA PHE A 45 16.43 0.92 -11.17
C PHE A 45 17.64 1.27 -10.32
N ASP A 46 18.80 1.38 -10.95
CA ASP A 46 20.08 1.78 -10.35
C ASP A 46 20.59 3.11 -10.94
N ASP A 47 21.79 3.52 -10.52
CA ASP A 47 22.39 4.79 -10.97
C ASP A 47 22.57 4.84 -12.50
N ALA A 48 22.92 3.71 -13.13
CA ALA A 48 23.04 3.61 -14.57
C ALA A 48 21.70 3.86 -15.26
N GLN A 49 20.63 3.21 -14.75
CA GLN A 49 19.26 3.42 -15.25
C GLN A 49 18.77 4.85 -15.01
N ALA A 50 19.10 5.46 -13.87
CA ALA A 50 18.72 6.83 -13.55
C ALA A 50 19.43 7.87 -14.44
N ALA A 51 20.63 7.57 -14.90
CA ALA A 51 21.43 8.41 -15.80
C ALA A 51 21.14 8.18 -17.30
N GLU A 52 20.38 7.13 -17.64
CA GLU A 52 20.12 6.72 -19.03
C GLU A 52 19.24 7.75 -19.76
N SER A 53 19.66 8.11 -21.00
CA SER A 53 18.85 9.02 -21.83
C SER A 53 17.52 8.38 -22.24
N PRO A 54 16.49 9.18 -22.59
CA PRO A 54 15.24 8.63 -23.12
C PRO A 54 15.43 7.73 -24.34
N ASP A 55 16.30 8.13 -25.29
CA ASP A 55 16.61 7.37 -26.50
C ASP A 55 17.25 6.03 -26.19
N ASP A 56 18.25 6.00 -25.28
CA ASP A 56 18.95 4.78 -24.92
C ASP A 56 17.98 3.82 -24.17
N PHE A 57 17.13 4.35 -23.30
CA PHE A 57 16.09 3.55 -22.64
C PHE A 57 15.16 2.88 -23.66
N VAL A 58 14.62 3.63 -24.61
CA VAL A 58 13.73 3.09 -25.66
C VAL A 58 14.45 2.01 -26.46
N ARG A 59 15.67 2.33 -26.93
CA ARG A 59 16.46 1.40 -27.75
C ARG A 59 16.80 0.12 -26.97
N ARG A 60 17.32 0.25 -25.77
CA ARG A 60 17.76 -0.89 -24.97
C ARG A 60 16.58 -1.73 -24.49
N VAL A 61 15.56 -1.11 -23.90
CA VAL A 61 14.47 -1.84 -23.25
C VAL A 61 13.37 -2.19 -24.25
N LEU A 62 12.79 -1.19 -24.90
CA LEU A 62 11.59 -1.44 -25.70
C LEU A 62 11.91 -2.14 -27.02
N VAL A 63 13.00 -1.73 -27.68
CA VAL A 63 13.36 -2.28 -29.00
C VAL A 63 14.18 -3.56 -28.86
N ASN A 64 15.38 -3.47 -28.26
CA ASN A 64 16.33 -4.58 -28.27
C ASN A 64 15.96 -5.72 -27.33
N SER A 65 15.48 -5.41 -26.12
CA SER A 65 15.15 -6.44 -25.13
C SER A 65 13.74 -7.01 -25.29
N LEU A 66 12.77 -6.16 -25.59
CA LEU A 66 11.36 -6.56 -25.60
C LEU A 66 10.77 -6.71 -27.00
N GLY A 67 11.34 -6.10 -28.02
CA GLY A 67 10.84 -6.13 -29.40
C GLY A 67 9.38 -5.65 -29.50
N VAL A 68 9.05 -4.56 -28.79
CA VAL A 68 7.67 -4.10 -28.68
C VAL A 68 7.09 -3.70 -30.05
N ARG A 69 5.79 -3.98 -30.27
CA ARG A 69 5.03 -3.50 -31.42
C ARG A 69 4.10 -2.34 -31.06
N ALA A 70 3.70 -2.27 -29.80
CA ALA A 70 2.89 -1.20 -29.28
C ALA A 70 3.27 -0.90 -27.82
N VAL A 71 3.20 0.36 -27.44
CA VAL A 71 3.46 0.83 -26.06
C VAL A 71 2.25 1.63 -25.62
N VAL A 72 1.61 1.17 -24.52
CA VAL A 72 0.48 1.86 -23.89
C VAL A 72 1.01 2.59 -22.65
N VAL A 73 0.77 3.89 -22.57
CA VAL A 73 1.22 4.74 -21.45
C VAL A 73 0.16 5.77 -21.10
N GLY A 74 0.18 6.27 -19.86
CA GLY A 74 -0.64 7.44 -19.51
C GLY A 74 -0.21 8.67 -20.30
N GLU A 75 -1.12 9.59 -20.56
CA GLU A 75 -0.85 10.83 -21.28
C GLU A 75 0.18 11.75 -20.59
N ASP A 76 0.36 11.56 -19.25
CA ASP A 76 1.35 12.26 -18.42
C ASP A 76 2.68 11.49 -18.26
N PHE A 77 2.88 10.44 -19.06
CA PHE A 77 4.05 9.57 -18.94
C PHE A 77 5.35 10.32 -19.25
N HIS A 78 6.34 10.15 -18.35
CA HIS A 78 7.69 10.65 -18.51
C HIS A 78 8.72 9.57 -18.19
N PHE A 79 9.85 9.59 -18.90
CA PHE A 79 10.88 8.58 -18.76
C PHE A 79 12.29 9.17 -19.04
N GLY A 80 13.32 8.34 -18.80
CA GLY A 80 14.71 8.71 -18.97
C GLY A 80 15.22 9.68 -17.92
N ARG A 81 16.50 10.03 -18.01
CA ARG A 81 17.20 10.91 -17.09
C ARG A 81 16.45 12.25 -16.93
N GLY A 82 16.22 12.64 -15.68
CA GLY A 82 15.55 13.90 -15.37
C GLY A 82 14.11 13.99 -15.87
N ARG A 83 13.47 12.88 -16.26
CA ARG A 83 12.12 12.85 -16.86
C ARG A 83 12.07 13.62 -18.21
N ALA A 84 13.18 13.64 -18.94
CA ALA A 84 13.27 14.39 -20.19
C ALA A 84 12.45 13.81 -21.34
N GLY A 85 12.15 12.50 -21.32
CA GLY A 85 11.25 11.85 -22.26
C GLY A 85 9.78 12.06 -21.87
N ASN A 86 8.93 12.22 -22.87
CA ASN A 86 7.49 12.36 -22.78
C ASN A 86 6.79 11.54 -23.87
N VAL A 87 5.45 11.61 -23.95
CA VAL A 87 4.66 10.85 -24.93
C VAL A 87 4.99 11.28 -26.38
N GLU A 88 5.24 12.56 -26.63
CA GLU A 88 5.59 13.08 -27.95
C GLU A 88 6.91 12.48 -28.44
N LEU A 89 7.97 12.57 -27.62
CA LEU A 89 9.26 11.95 -27.93
C LEU A 89 9.13 10.44 -28.13
N LEU A 90 8.32 9.77 -27.30
CA LEU A 90 8.08 8.33 -27.44
C LEU A 90 7.42 7.99 -28.78
N ARG A 91 6.49 8.83 -29.28
CA ARG A 91 5.88 8.67 -30.62
C ARG A 91 6.88 8.88 -31.75
N GLU A 92 7.77 9.86 -31.61
CA GLU A 92 8.84 10.08 -32.61
C GLU A 92 9.77 8.89 -32.68
N LEU A 93 10.21 8.38 -31.54
CA LEU A 93 11.03 7.17 -31.45
C LEU A 93 10.29 5.93 -31.96
N GLY A 94 8.98 5.86 -31.72
CA GLY A 94 8.13 4.81 -32.28
C GLY A 94 8.14 4.75 -33.80
N LYS A 95 8.13 5.92 -34.46
CA LYS A 95 8.26 6.00 -35.94
C LYS A 95 9.63 5.52 -36.42
N VAL A 96 10.70 5.81 -35.67
CA VAL A 96 12.07 5.40 -36.02
C VAL A 96 12.27 3.90 -35.83
N HIS A 97 11.66 3.31 -34.81
CA HIS A 97 11.88 1.93 -34.38
C HIS A 97 10.71 0.98 -34.66
N ASP A 98 9.74 1.40 -35.45
CA ASP A 98 8.59 0.60 -35.92
C ASP A 98 7.72 0.05 -34.77
N PHE A 99 7.32 0.92 -33.81
CA PHE A 99 6.29 0.61 -32.81
C PHE A 99 5.26 1.74 -32.67
N VAL A 100 4.05 1.39 -32.27
CA VAL A 100 2.94 2.33 -32.07
C VAL A 100 2.89 2.78 -30.60
N VAL A 101 2.58 4.06 -30.36
CA VAL A 101 2.33 4.59 -29.00
C VAL A 101 0.86 4.91 -28.83
N VAL A 102 0.24 4.29 -27.84
CA VAL A 102 -1.16 4.47 -27.49
C VAL A 102 -1.22 5.20 -26.14
N PRO A 103 -1.46 6.51 -26.12
CA PRO A 103 -1.68 7.23 -24.88
C PRO A 103 -3.05 6.85 -24.30
N HIS A 104 -3.13 6.71 -23.01
CA HIS A 104 -4.34 6.42 -22.27
C HIS A 104 -4.72 7.63 -21.42
N GLU A 105 -5.97 8.06 -21.48
CA GLU A 105 -6.50 9.14 -20.64
C GLU A 105 -6.39 8.77 -19.15
N LEU A 106 -6.16 9.78 -18.32
CA LEU A 106 -6.09 9.58 -16.87
C LEU A 106 -7.47 9.27 -16.31
N VAL A 107 -7.55 8.25 -15.49
CA VAL A 107 -8.79 7.87 -14.81
C VAL A 107 -9.14 8.93 -13.77
N THR A 108 -10.39 9.36 -13.75
CA THR A 108 -10.91 10.33 -12.77
C THR A 108 -11.98 9.69 -11.89
N GLY A 109 -11.98 10.07 -10.60
CA GLY A 109 -12.99 9.69 -9.61
C GLY A 109 -13.61 10.92 -8.95
N ASP A 110 -14.60 10.70 -8.08
CA ASP A 110 -15.22 11.78 -7.33
C ASP A 110 -14.24 12.46 -6.37
N ALA A 111 -14.32 13.78 -6.26
CA ALA A 111 -13.52 14.54 -5.32
C ALA A 111 -13.93 14.22 -3.86
N PRO A 112 -13.03 14.39 -2.85
CA PRO A 112 -13.37 14.23 -1.46
C PRO A 112 -14.54 15.13 -1.07
N ALA A 113 -15.47 14.63 -0.23
CA ALA A 113 -16.56 15.41 0.30
C ALA A 113 -16.00 16.64 1.04
N GLY A 114 -16.48 17.83 0.67
CA GLY A 114 -16.01 19.11 1.23
C GLY A 114 -14.84 19.77 0.48
N ALA A 115 -14.34 19.19 -0.60
CA ALA A 115 -13.39 19.88 -1.49
C ALA A 115 -14.12 21.01 -2.23
N ALA A 116 -13.64 22.24 -2.05
CA ALA A 116 -14.29 23.45 -2.60
C ALA A 116 -14.13 23.59 -4.12
N VAL A 117 -13.36 22.73 -4.79
CA VAL A 117 -13.00 22.90 -6.22
C VAL A 117 -12.82 21.53 -6.86
N GLU A 118 -13.49 21.36 -8.01
CA GLU A 118 -13.44 20.29 -8.99
C GLU A 118 -14.31 19.05 -8.68
N PRO A 119 -15.30 18.76 -9.51
CA PRO A 119 -16.19 17.60 -9.35
C PRO A 119 -15.53 16.25 -9.63
N ARG A 120 -14.29 16.25 -10.14
CA ARG A 120 -13.54 15.02 -10.47
C ARG A 120 -12.05 15.19 -10.18
N THR A 121 -11.48 14.21 -9.48
CA THR A 121 -10.05 14.17 -9.16
C THR A 121 -9.37 13.07 -9.99
N VAL A 122 -8.20 13.36 -10.54
CA VAL A 122 -7.38 12.33 -11.22
C VAL A 122 -6.97 11.28 -10.17
N ILE A 123 -7.37 10.04 -10.42
CA ILE A 123 -6.95 8.89 -9.61
C ILE A 123 -5.46 8.66 -9.88
N SER A 124 -4.65 8.96 -8.91
CA SER A 124 -3.19 8.82 -8.99
C SER A 124 -2.64 8.20 -7.71
N SER A 125 -1.44 7.62 -7.80
CA SER A 125 -0.75 7.13 -6.60
C SER A 125 -0.57 8.21 -5.53
N THR A 126 -0.44 9.48 -5.92
CA THR A 126 -0.33 10.62 -4.99
C THR A 126 -1.66 10.86 -4.27
N ALA A 127 -2.77 10.87 -4.99
CA ALA A 127 -4.10 11.04 -4.41
C ALA A 127 -4.45 9.87 -3.46
N ILE A 128 -4.14 8.63 -3.86
CA ILE A 128 -4.36 7.44 -3.03
C ILE A 128 -3.53 7.49 -1.75
N ARG A 129 -2.22 7.85 -1.82
CA ARG A 129 -1.38 8.01 -0.62
C ARG A 129 -1.95 9.04 0.34
N ARG A 130 -2.47 10.14 -0.19
CA ARG A 130 -3.10 11.18 0.62
C ARG A 130 -4.34 10.64 1.33
N ALA A 131 -5.25 9.97 0.63
CA ALA A 131 -6.45 9.37 1.22
C ALA A 131 -6.08 8.37 2.34
N ILE A 132 -5.06 7.51 2.13
CA ILE A 132 -4.57 6.58 3.14
C ILE A 132 -4.01 7.34 4.36
N ALA A 133 -3.15 8.34 4.15
CA ALA A 133 -2.55 9.12 5.23
C ALA A 133 -3.59 9.93 6.05
N GLU A 134 -4.68 10.35 5.43
CA GLU A 134 -5.82 11.00 6.08
C GLU A 134 -6.76 9.98 6.76
N GLY A 135 -6.56 8.68 6.52
CA GLY A 135 -7.39 7.59 7.04
C GLY A 135 -8.70 7.40 6.27
N ASP A 136 -8.86 8.03 5.12
CA ASP A 136 -10.00 7.80 4.21
C ASP A 136 -9.81 6.50 3.42
N ILE A 137 -9.94 5.39 4.15
CA ILE A 137 -9.74 4.04 3.60
C ILE A 137 -10.82 3.69 2.57
N ALA A 138 -12.04 4.15 2.77
CA ALA A 138 -13.14 3.90 1.83
C ALA A 138 -12.80 4.45 0.44
N ARG A 139 -12.35 5.68 0.36
CA ARG A 139 -11.93 6.31 -0.89
C ARG A 139 -10.67 5.68 -1.46
N ALA A 140 -9.68 5.38 -0.63
CA ALA A 140 -8.48 4.70 -1.09
C ALA A 140 -8.83 3.35 -1.76
N ASN A 141 -9.72 2.57 -1.15
CA ASN A 141 -10.19 1.29 -1.68
C ASN A 141 -10.98 1.45 -2.99
N GLU A 142 -11.86 2.44 -3.06
CA GLU A 142 -12.60 2.79 -4.28
C GLU A 142 -11.64 3.06 -5.44
N TRP A 143 -10.66 3.94 -5.22
CA TRP A 143 -9.68 4.31 -6.25
C TRP A 143 -8.69 3.21 -6.60
N LEU A 144 -8.39 2.31 -5.65
CA LEU A 144 -7.57 1.12 -5.90
C LEU A 144 -8.34 -0.01 -6.57
N GLY A 145 -9.69 0.00 -6.53
CA GLY A 145 -10.52 -1.12 -6.95
C GLY A 145 -10.38 -2.37 -6.08
N ARG A 146 -9.79 -2.23 -4.89
CA ARG A 146 -9.53 -3.31 -3.92
C ARG A 146 -9.25 -2.74 -2.54
N SER A 147 -9.33 -3.59 -1.52
CA SER A 147 -8.88 -3.19 -0.18
C SER A 147 -7.40 -2.84 -0.17
N TYR A 148 -7.05 -1.75 0.49
CA TYR A 148 -5.66 -1.42 0.78
C TYR A 148 -5.07 -2.45 1.75
N GLU A 149 -3.88 -2.96 1.45
CA GLU A 149 -3.25 -4.03 2.21
C GLU A 149 -1.85 -3.62 2.67
N LEU A 150 -1.59 -3.77 3.96
CA LEU A 150 -0.24 -3.72 4.54
C LEU A 150 0.24 -5.13 4.86
N ARG A 151 1.53 -5.37 4.67
CA ARG A 151 2.20 -6.61 5.02
C ARG A 151 3.32 -6.34 6.02
N GLY A 152 3.50 -7.27 6.94
CA GLY A 152 4.55 -7.18 7.94
C GLY A 152 4.77 -8.50 8.67
N ILE A 153 5.71 -8.49 9.60
CA ILE A 153 6.02 -9.63 10.46
C ILE A 153 5.43 -9.36 11.84
N VAL A 154 4.83 -10.36 12.44
CA VAL A 154 4.33 -10.27 13.81
C VAL A 154 5.50 -10.34 14.78
N ALA A 155 5.78 -9.24 15.46
CA ALA A 155 6.84 -9.12 16.44
C ALA A 155 6.32 -9.20 17.88
N ASP A 156 7.25 -9.43 18.81
CA ASP A 156 6.98 -9.29 20.23
C ASP A 156 6.67 -7.83 20.56
N GLY A 157 5.57 -7.59 21.25
CA GLY A 157 5.16 -6.28 21.75
C GLY A 157 5.10 -6.23 23.27
N ASP A 158 4.64 -5.11 23.81
CA ASP A 158 4.55 -4.86 25.26
C ASP A 158 3.57 -5.79 26.00
N LYS A 159 2.80 -6.60 25.27
CA LYS A 159 1.82 -7.58 25.78
C LYS A 159 0.74 -6.96 26.71
N ARG A 160 0.61 -5.62 26.70
CA ARG A 160 -0.36 -4.89 27.56
C ARG A 160 -1.79 -5.27 27.27
N GLY A 161 -2.15 -5.46 25.99
CA GLY A 161 -3.48 -5.89 25.59
C GLY A 161 -3.89 -7.23 26.21
N ARG A 162 -2.95 -8.18 26.34
CA ARG A 162 -3.20 -9.49 26.96
C ARG A 162 -3.62 -9.36 28.43
N THR A 163 -3.02 -8.40 29.19
CA THR A 163 -3.34 -8.21 30.62
C THR A 163 -4.74 -7.64 30.86
N ILE A 164 -5.30 -6.97 29.87
CA ILE A 164 -6.66 -6.37 29.93
C ILE A 164 -7.72 -7.19 29.19
N GLY A 165 -7.35 -8.34 28.61
CA GLY A 165 -8.28 -9.26 27.91
C GLY A 165 -8.38 -9.03 26.40
N PHE A 166 -7.60 -8.13 25.83
CA PHE A 166 -7.60 -7.80 24.38
C PHE A 166 -6.20 -8.04 23.77
N PRO A 167 -5.79 -9.30 23.55
CA PRO A 167 -4.49 -9.60 22.97
C PRO A 167 -4.40 -9.03 21.56
N THR A 168 -3.25 -8.40 21.24
CA THR A 168 -2.96 -7.82 19.94
C THR A 168 -1.71 -8.43 19.32
N ALA A 169 -1.70 -8.58 18.01
CA ALA A 169 -0.53 -8.87 17.20
C ALA A 169 0.12 -7.54 16.78
N ASN A 170 1.38 -7.33 17.15
CA ASN A 170 2.15 -6.20 16.67
C ASN A 170 2.72 -6.53 15.30
N VAL A 171 2.24 -5.86 14.26
CA VAL A 171 2.68 -6.10 12.88
C VAL A 171 3.73 -5.06 12.52
N GLU A 172 5.00 -5.49 12.44
CA GLU A 172 6.09 -4.64 11.98
C GLU A 172 6.02 -4.46 10.46
N VAL A 173 5.60 -3.27 10.05
CA VAL A 173 5.48 -2.89 8.65
C VAL A 173 6.74 -2.12 8.23
N PRO A 174 7.34 -2.41 7.05
CA PRO A 174 8.50 -1.68 6.57
C PRO A 174 8.25 -0.17 6.53
N THR A 175 9.20 0.62 7.02
CA THR A 175 9.07 2.09 7.15
C THR A 175 8.83 2.80 5.82
N ALA A 176 9.18 2.19 4.71
CA ALA A 176 8.90 2.72 3.38
C ALA A 176 7.41 2.66 2.98
N MET A 177 6.58 1.88 3.68
CA MET A 177 5.17 1.70 3.33
C MET A 177 4.30 2.89 3.73
N CYS A 178 3.24 3.11 2.98
CA CYS A 178 2.22 4.10 3.27
C CYS A 178 1.26 3.56 4.33
N VAL A 179 1.52 3.85 5.61
CA VAL A 179 0.66 3.42 6.72
C VAL A 179 -0.53 4.38 6.82
N PRO A 180 -1.77 3.89 7.05
CA PRO A 180 -2.93 4.74 7.29
C PRO A 180 -2.73 5.70 8.46
N GLY A 181 -3.43 6.83 8.42
CA GLY A 181 -3.39 7.81 9.51
C GLY A 181 -3.82 7.22 10.86
N ASP A 182 -3.39 7.86 11.95
CA ASP A 182 -3.63 7.37 13.31
C ASP A 182 -5.12 7.15 13.59
N GLY A 183 -5.48 6.01 14.18
CA GLY A 183 -6.86 5.64 14.48
C GLY A 183 -7.10 4.14 14.58
N VAL A 184 -8.37 3.77 14.70
CA VAL A 184 -8.82 2.38 14.76
C VAL A 184 -9.56 2.01 13.49
N TYR A 185 -9.26 0.84 12.94
CA TYR A 185 -9.75 0.39 11.65
C TYR A 185 -10.35 -1.01 11.74
N ALA A 186 -11.38 -1.26 10.94
CA ALA A 186 -11.82 -2.61 10.62
C ALA A 186 -10.95 -3.16 9.48
N ALA A 187 -10.37 -4.33 9.66
CA ALA A 187 -9.54 -4.98 8.66
C ALA A 187 -9.67 -6.52 8.74
N TRP A 188 -9.38 -7.17 7.63
CA TRP A 188 -9.13 -8.60 7.62
C TRP A 188 -7.66 -8.87 7.93
N TYR A 189 -7.40 -9.64 8.97
CA TYR A 189 -6.10 -10.21 9.28
C TYR A 189 -5.93 -11.52 8.54
N VAL A 190 -4.96 -11.59 7.63
CA VAL A 190 -4.65 -12.80 6.85
C VAL A 190 -3.29 -13.34 7.30
N ARG A 191 -3.24 -14.60 7.70
CA ARG A 191 -1.97 -15.28 7.97
C ARG A 191 -1.29 -15.58 6.64
N ASP A 192 -0.11 -15.03 6.42
CA ASP A 192 0.63 -15.18 5.16
C ASP A 192 1.68 -16.29 5.22
N SER A 193 1.96 -16.79 6.42
CA SER A 193 2.87 -17.91 6.66
C SER A 193 2.40 -18.76 7.85
N GLY A 194 3.16 -19.80 8.19
CA GLY A 194 2.88 -20.68 9.32
C GLY A 194 1.84 -21.77 9.00
N PRO A 195 1.44 -22.54 10.02
CA PRO A 195 0.59 -23.74 9.86
C PRO A 195 -0.81 -23.46 9.31
N ARG A 196 -1.28 -22.23 9.39
CA ARG A 196 -2.59 -21.79 8.89
C ARG A 196 -2.47 -20.67 7.87
N ALA A 197 -1.45 -20.72 7.03
CA ALA A 197 -1.28 -19.76 5.94
C ALA A 197 -2.55 -19.72 5.07
N GLY A 198 -3.00 -18.50 4.72
CA GLY A 198 -4.24 -18.26 4.01
C GLY A 198 -5.49 -18.10 4.88
N ALA A 199 -5.45 -18.46 6.19
CA ALA A 199 -6.56 -18.21 7.09
C ALA A 199 -6.79 -16.72 7.29
N MET A 200 -8.05 -16.30 7.24
CA MET A 200 -8.50 -14.91 7.33
C MET A 200 -9.42 -14.73 8.52
N TYR A 201 -9.15 -13.70 9.31
CA TYR A 201 -9.88 -13.37 10.53
C TYR A 201 -10.31 -11.91 10.53
N PRO A 202 -11.51 -11.58 11.04
CA PRO A 202 -11.86 -10.18 11.28
C PRO A 202 -10.97 -9.62 12.39
N ALA A 203 -10.57 -8.36 12.23
CA ALA A 203 -9.70 -7.68 13.19
C ALA A 203 -10.07 -6.21 13.38
N ALA A 204 -9.86 -5.72 14.61
CA ALA A 204 -9.76 -4.30 14.90
C ALA A 204 -8.28 -3.92 14.95
N VAL A 205 -7.87 -3.00 14.10
CA VAL A 205 -6.46 -2.60 13.95
C VAL A 205 -6.29 -1.18 14.48
N ASN A 206 -5.43 -1.04 15.49
CA ASN A 206 -5.02 0.26 15.99
C ASN A 206 -3.72 0.70 15.27
N ILE A 207 -3.74 1.91 14.74
CA ILE A 207 -2.57 2.58 14.16
C ILE A 207 -2.31 3.81 15.00
N GLY A 208 -1.11 3.89 15.57
CA GLY A 208 -0.66 4.99 16.40
C GLY A 208 0.82 5.29 16.16
N ARG A 209 1.35 6.30 16.83
CA ARG A 209 2.77 6.67 16.74
C ARG A 209 3.44 6.50 18.09
N ARG A 210 4.56 5.80 18.11
CA ARG A 210 5.47 5.82 19.27
C ARG A 210 6.49 6.94 19.10
N PRO A 211 6.65 7.84 20.09
CA PRO A 211 7.81 8.71 20.13
C PRO A 211 9.05 7.84 20.26
N THR A 212 9.97 7.92 19.31
CA THR A 212 11.28 7.27 19.42
C THR A 212 12.27 8.25 20.03
N PHE A 213 13.04 7.81 21.03
CA PHE A 213 14.06 8.64 21.69
C PHE A 213 15.34 8.81 20.84
N TYR A 214 15.46 8.12 19.72
CA TYR A 214 16.68 8.02 18.92
C TYR A 214 16.54 8.33 17.43
N ASP A 215 15.31 8.57 16.94
CA ASP A 215 15.08 8.89 15.53
C ASP A 215 14.04 10.00 15.43
N ASP A 216 14.29 11.01 14.60
CA ASP A 216 13.39 12.16 14.39
C ASP A 216 12.06 11.78 13.70
N GLN A 217 11.90 10.52 13.30
CA GLN A 217 10.66 10.04 12.70
C GLN A 217 9.95 9.02 13.60
N PRO A 218 8.71 9.33 14.04
CA PRO A 218 7.93 8.39 14.83
C PRO A 218 7.64 7.12 14.03
N VAL A 219 7.94 5.96 14.61
CA VAL A 219 7.60 4.65 14.04
C VAL A 219 6.10 4.42 14.22
N SER A 220 5.41 4.12 13.12
CA SER A 220 4.00 3.72 13.21
C SER A 220 3.87 2.37 13.90
N LEU A 221 3.06 2.34 14.94
CA LEU A 221 2.67 1.13 15.63
C LEU A 221 1.41 0.59 14.95
N VAL A 222 1.44 -0.68 14.53
CA VAL A 222 0.29 -1.35 13.91
C VAL A 222 -0.07 -2.57 14.77
N GLU A 223 -1.15 -2.47 15.53
CA GLU A 223 -1.61 -3.49 16.48
C GLU A 223 -2.95 -4.06 16.04
N ALA A 224 -2.99 -5.35 15.70
CA ALA A 224 -4.20 -6.03 15.27
C ALA A 224 -4.78 -6.90 16.40
N HIS A 225 -5.96 -6.58 16.88
CA HIS A 225 -6.77 -7.44 17.72
C HIS A 225 -7.65 -8.34 16.84
N ILE A 226 -7.37 -9.63 16.84
CA ILE A 226 -8.14 -10.62 16.07
C ILE A 226 -9.44 -10.92 16.79
N ILE A 227 -10.55 -10.71 16.09
CA ILE A 227 -11.91 -10.95 16.57
C ILE A 227 -12.32 -12.36 16.13
N ASP A 228 -12.92 -13.14 17.00
CA ASP A 228 -13.45 -14.48 16.69
C ASP A 228 -12.44 -15.43 16.02
N ASN A 229 -11.63 -16.04 16.85
CA ASN A 229 -10.68 -17.10 16.43
C ASN A 229 -11.38 -18.41 15.99
N GLY A 230 -12.74 -18.44 16.03
CA GLY A 230 -13.56 -19.61 15.77
C GLY A 230 -13.77 -20.50 17.00
N PRO A 231 -14.83 -21.33 17.01
CA PRO A 231 -15.21 -22.15 18.17
C PRO A 231 -14.20 -23.26 18.54
N ALA A 232 -13.23 -23.55 17.67
CA ALA A 232 -12.22 -24.57 17.93
C ALA A 232 -10.96 -24.07 18.64
N ASP A 233 -10.78 -22.76 18.75
CA ASP A 233 -9.51 -22.14 19.16
C ASP A 233 -9.69 -21.17 20.34
N HIS A 234 -10.07 -21.68 21.51
CA HIS A 234 -9.92 -20.92 22.76
C HIS A 234 -8.46 -20.75 23.20
N GLN A 235 -7.49 -21.26 22.41
CA GLN A 235 -6.09 -21.01 22.66
C GLN A 235 -5.65 -19.72 21.97
N PRO A 236 -4.86 -18.87 22.65
CA PRO A 236 -4.25 -17.71 22.01
C PRO A 236 -3.50 -18.15 20.75
N LEU A 237 -3.79 -17.50 19.62
CA LEU A 237 -3.02 -17.75 18.40
C LEU A 237 -1.55 -17.38 18.67
N ASP A 238 -0.67 -18.35 18.48
CA ASP A 238 0.77 -18.03 18.41
C ASP A 238 1.06 -17.57 16.98
N LEU A 239 1.32 -16.28 16.87
CA LEU A 239 1.52 -15.59 15.59
C LEU A 239 2.95 -15.03 15.46
N TYR A 240 3.76 -15.14 16.52
CA TYR A 240 5.09 -14.53 16.53
C TYR A 240 5.99 -15.06 15.42
N GLY A 241 6.63 -14.13 14.71
CA GLY A 241 7.50 -14.44 13.57
C GLY A 241 6.76 -14.79 12.28
N GLU A 242 5.42 -14.87 12.30
CA GLU A 242 4.65 -15.10 11.08
C GLU A 242 4.49 -13.83 10.26
N SER A 243 4.45 -13.99 8.95
CA SER A 243 4.02 -12.92 8.04
C SER A 243 2.52 -12.75 8.13
N ALA A 244 2.09 -11.50 8.17
CA ALA A 244 0.68 -11.11 8.21
C ALA A 244 0.36 -10.09 7.13
N ARG A 245 -0.89 -10.16 6.61
CA ARG A 245 -1.47 -9.15 5.73
C ARG A 245 -2.68 -8.54 6.44
N LEU A 246 -2.75 -7.21 6.43
CA LEU A 246 -3.87 -6.45 6.96
C LEU A 246 -4.59 -5.77 5.80
N ARG A 247 -5.80 -6.24 5.48
CA ARG A 247 -6.67 -5.68 4.44
C ARG A 247 -7.66 -4.73 5.07
N PHE A 248 -7.42 -3.44 4.91
CA PHE A 248 -8.24 -2.40 5.54
C PHE A 248 -9.57 -2.22 4.80
N VAL A 249 -10.66 -2.20 5.56
CA VAL A 249 -12.03 -2.04 5.02
C VAL A 249 -12.59 -0.67 5.37
N ALA A 250 -12.50 -0.24 6.64
CA ALA A 250 -13.04 1.04 7.08
C ALA A 250 -12.26 1.61 8.26
N ARG A 251 -12.24 2.95 8.38
CA ARG A 251 -11.83 3.62 9.60
C ARG A 251 -13.02 3.68 10.55
N LEU A 252 -12.82 3.21 11.78
CA LEU A 252 -13.87 3.21 12.81
C LEU A 252 -13.90 4.53 13.58
N ARG A 253 -12.72 5.03 13.96
CA ARG A 253 -12.54 6.30 14.68
C ARG A 253 -11.09 6.80 14.62
N GLY A 254 -10.88 8.05 15.05
CA GLY A 254 -9.54 8.58 15.33
C GLY A 254 -8.97 8.08 16.66
N GLU A 255 -7.75 8.50 16.99
CA GLU A 255 -7.17 8.28 18.32
C GLU A 255 -7.98 8.98 19.42
N GLN A 256 -8.01 8.36 20.60
CA GLN A 256 -8.70 8.87 21.77
C GLN A 256 -7.89 8.60 23.04
N LYS A 257 -7.86 9.54 23.97
CA LYS A 257 -7.31 9.35 25.32
C LYS A 257 -8.41 8.84 26.25
N PHE A 258 -8.04 7.98 27.20
CA PHE A 258 -8.98 7.40 28.15
C PHE A 258 -8.55 7.69 29.59
N ASP A 259 -9.53 8.01 30.45
CA ASP A 259 -9.32 8.29 31.86
C ASP A 259 -9.31 7.01 32.72
N GLY A 260 -8.65 5.96 32.21
CA GLY A 260 -8.45 4.71 32.93
C GLY A 260 -8.76 3.47 32.12
N ILE A 261 -8.45 2.31 32.72
CA ILE A 261 -8.55 1.01 32.07
C ILE A 261 -9.99 0.63 31.72
N ASP A 262 -10.96 0.97 32.58
CA ASP A 262 -12.36 0.60 32.37
C ASP A 262 -12.96 1.34 31.17
N ALA A 263 -12.67 2.65 31.03
CA ALA A 263 -13.08 3.44 29.88
C ALA A 263 -12.43 2.91 28.58
N LEU A 264 -11.16 2.52 28.63
CA LEU A 264 -10.47 1.89 27.50
C LEU A 264 -11.14 0.55 27.10
N LYS A 265 -11.44 -0.34 28.07
CA LYS A 265 -12.11 -1.61 27.79
C LYS A 265 -13.48 -1.42 27.16
N ALA A 266 -14.30 -0.52 27.73
CA ALA A 266 -15.61 -0.22 27.17
C ALA A 266 -15.53 0.27 25.71
N GLN A 267 -14.52 1.10 25.38
CA GLN A 267 -14.32 1.55 24.00
C GLN A 267 -13.83 0.42 23.10
N LEU A 268 -12.95 -0.48 23.58
CA LEU A 268 -12.51 -1.63 22.80
C LEU A 268 -13.66 -2.56 22.43
N ASP A 269 -14.62 -2.79 23.34
CA ASP A 269 -15.83 -3.56 23.05
C ASP A 269 -16.69 -2.89 21.95
N VAL A 270 -16.81 -1.56 21.98
CA VAL A 270 -17.51 -0.79 20.94
C VAL A 270 -16.78 -0.90 19.60
N ASP A 271 -15.45 -0.79 19.60
CA ASP A 271 -14.63 -0.90 18.39
C ASP A 271 -14.72 -2.29 17.76
N ILE A 272 -14.68 -3.35 18.56
CA ILE A 272 -14.85 -4.73 18.11
C ILE A 272 -16.23 -4.94 17.49
N ALA A 273 -17.28 -4.45 18.15
CA ALA A 273 -18.64 -4.54 17.61
C ALA A 273 -18.79 -3.76 16.29
N ALA A 274 -18.13 -2.60 16.17
CA ALA A 274 -18.10 -1.81 14.94
C ALA A 274 -17.31 -2.52 13.84
N ALA A 275 -16.14 -3.12 14.16
CA ALA A 275 -15.35 -3.90 13.22
C ALA A 275 -16.13 -5.10 12.67
N ARG A 276 -16.82 -5.85 13.53
CA ARG A 276 -17.70 -6.97 13.10
C ARG A 276 -18.74 -6.49 12.08
N ARG A 277 -19.43 -5.38 12.35
CA ARG A 277 -20.42 -4.83 11.41
C ARG A 277 -19.84 -4.40 10.09
N ALA A 278 -18.62 -3.85 10.10
CA ALA A 278 -17.96 -3.42 8.87
C ALA A 278 -17.38 -4.56 8.02
N LEU A 279 -17.20 -5.74 8.65
CA LEU A 279 -16.60 -6.92 8.03
C LEU A 279 -17.63 -8.06 7.78
N SER A 280 -18.92 -7.82 8.06
CA SER A 280 -20.02 -8.76 7.82
C SER A 280 -20.52 -8.79 6.38
#